data_b0dd6c968a73387abc39aaa63d356313
#
_entry.id   b0dd6c968a73387abc39aaa63d356313
#
_cell.length_a   1.000
_cell.length_b   1.000
_cell.length_c   1.000
_cell.angle_alpha   90.00
_cell.angle_beta   90.00
_cell.angle_gamma   90.00
#
_symmetry.space_group_name_H-M   'P 1'
#
loop_
_entity.id
_entity.type
_entity.pdbx_description
1 polymer ?
#
loop_
_entity_poly.entity_id
_entity_poly.type
_entity_poly.pdbx_seq_one_letter_code
_entity_poly.pdbx_strand_id
1 'polypeptide(L)'
;MVSAYDELPRTPANFVALSPLRYLERAAYIYPHQDAIIHGSRHISWRETYQRCCQFAHQLQALGIGKNDTVSVLLPNIPAMIEAHFAVPMAGAVLNTLNTRLDAKTIAFMLEHAETKVLLVDPEFAAVAQEALALVQQDIFVIDVD
;
A
#
# COMPACT_ATOMS: atom_id res chain seq x y z
N MET A 1 -26.37 -2.30 -35.71
CA MET A 1 -26.73 -0.90 -35.42
C MET A 1 -26.12 -0.57 -34.06
N VAL A 2 -25.24 0.40 -34.01
CA VAL A 2 -24.71 0.93 -32.73
C VAL A 2 -25.85 1.72 -32.10
N SER A 3 -26.16 1.47 -30.83
CA SER A 3 -27.22 2.20 -30.12
C SER A 3 -26.76 3.63 -29.84
N ALA A 4 -27.67 4.61 -29.90
CA ALA A 4 -27.36 5.98 -29.47
C ALA A 4 -26.84 6.05 -28.03
N TYR A 5 -27.14 5.05 -27.22
CA TYR A 5 -26.63 4.94 -25.83
C TYR A 5 -25.14 4.54 -25.75
N ASP A 6 -24.60 3.89 -26.81
CA ASP A 6 -23.19 3.49 -26.86
C ASP A 6 -22.27 4.67 -27.21
N GLU A 7 -22.84 5.75 -27.73
CA GLU A 7 -22.12 6.96 -28.14
C GLU A 7 -22.10 8.06 -27.05
N LEU A 8 -22.73 7.81 -25.91
CA LEU A 8 -22.75 8.78 -24.82
C LEU A 8 -21.34 8.99 -24.23
N PRO A 9 -20.89 10.25 -24.09
CA PRO A 9 -19.57 10.53 -23.56
C PRO A 9 -19.48 10.11 -22.08
N ARG A 10 -18.34 9.59 -21.68
CA ARG A 10 -18.02 9.31 -20.27
C ARG A 10 -17.75 10.62 -19.57
N THR A 11 -18.55 10.93 -18.56
CA THR A 11 -18.42 12.11 -17.72
C THR A 11 -18.27 11.70 -16.24
N PRO A 12 -17.77 12.58 -15.35
CA PRO A 12 -17.72 12.29 -13.91
C PRO A 12 -19.09 11.95 -13.30
N ALA A 13 -20.20 12.36 -13.96
CA ALA A 13 -21.55 12.10 -13.48
C ALA A 13 -22.04 10.66 -13.79
N ASN A 14 -21.54 10.04 -14.86
CA ASN A 14 -22.02 8.75 -15.34
C ASN A 14 -20.95 7.64 -15.40
N PHE A 15 -19.70 7.98 -15.10
CA PHE A 15 -18.59 7.05 -15.17
C PHE A 15 -17.60 7.25 -14.02
N VAL A 16 -17.28 6.18 -13.33
CA VAL A 16 -16.20 6.08 -12.35
C VAL A 16 -15.38 4.85 -12.68
N ALA A 17 -14.07 5.00 -12.81
CA ALA A 17 -13.17 3.87 -13.02
C ALA A 17 -13.25 2.90 -11.85
N LEU A 18 -13.30 1.60 -12.15
CA LEU A 18 -13.28 0.57 -11.13
C LEU A 18 -11.89 0.57 -10.44
N SER A 19 -11.88 0.74 -9.14
CA SER A 19 -10.67 0.76 -8.30
C SER A 19 -10.89 -0.04 -7.03
N PRO A 20 -9.91 -0.83 -6.56
CA PRO A 20 -9.97 -1.52 -5.27
C PRO A 20 -10.23 -0.56 -4.09
N LEU A 21 -9.78 0.70 -4.18
CA LEU A 21 -9.99 1.71 -3.14
C LEU A 21 -11.47 1.99 -2.88
N ARG A 22 -12.30 1.94 -3.92
CA ARG A 22 -13.75 2.12 -3.78
C ARG A 22 -14.42 1.03 -2.98
N TYR A 23 -13.88 -0.19 -3.02
CA TYR A 23 -14.42 -1.29 -2.21
C TYR A 23 -14.14 -1.08 -0.73
N LEU A 24 -12.96 -0.57 -0.37
CA LEU A 24 -12.63 -0.23 1.03
C LEU A 24 -13.55 0.88 1.55
N GLU A 25 -13.68 1.97 0.79
CA GLU A 25 -14.57 3.09 1.12
C GLU A 25 -16.03 2.61 1.32
N ARG A 26 -16.52 1.81 0.36
CA ARG A 26 -17.87 1.24 0.40
C ARG A 26 -18.05 0.31 1.61
N ALA A 27 -17.11 -0.56 1.90
CA ALA A 27 -17.17 -1.48 3.03
C ALA A 27 -17.21 -0.69 4.36
N ALA A 28 -16.36 0.33 4.50
CA ALA A 28 -16.36 1.21 5.67
C ALA A 28 -17.67 1.98 5.87
N TYR A 29 -18.34 2.33 4.77
CA TYR A 29 -19.63 3.01 4.82
C TYR A 29 -20.79 2.07 5.17
N ILE A 30 -20.85 0.88 4.54
CA ILE A 30 -21.99 -0.04 4.68
C ILE A 30 -21.85 -0.92 5.93
N TYR A 31 -20.62 -1.36 6.25
CA TYR A 31 -20.31 -2.30 7.33
C TYR A 31 -19.31 -1.73 8.35
N PRO A 32 -19.50 -0.50 8.86
CA PRO A 32 -18.48 0.22 9.63
C PRO A 32 -17.98 -0.50 10.88
N HIS A 33 -18.83 -1.32 11.49
CA HIS A 33 -18.56 -2.01 12.75
C HIS A 33 -18.24 -3.50 12.59
N GLN A 34 -18.29 -4.03 11.37
CA GLN A 34 -17.87 -5.42 11.12
C GLN A 34 -16.36 -5.52 11.01
N ASP A 35 -15.83 -6.66 11.41
CA ASP A 35 -14.41 -6.94 11.31
C ASP A 35 -13.97 -6.98 9.84
N ALA A 36 -12.97 -6.18 9.53
CA ALA A 36 -12.25 -6.20 8.25
C ALA A 36 -10.99 -7.06 8.35
N ILE A 37 -10.31 -6.99 9.50
CA ILE A 37 -9.06 -7.70 9.74
C ILE A 37 -9.14 -8.35 11.11
N ILE A 38 -8.79 -9.64 11.17
CA ILE A 38 -8.61 -10.40 12.41
C ILE A 38 -7.18 -10.90 12.44
N HIS A 39 -6.41 -10.47 13.45
CA HIS A 39 -5.03 -10.87 13.63
C HIS A 39 -4.80 -11.26 15.10
N GLY A 40 -4.77 -12.57 15.37
CA GLY A 40 -4.75 -13.09 16.74
C GLY A 40 -6.01 -12.67 17.51
N SER A 41 -5.82 -11.95 18.60
CA SER A 41 -6.92 -11.36 19.40
C SER A 41 -7.34 -9.97 18.95
N ARG A 42 -6.62 -9.39 18.01
CA ARG A 42 -6.91 -8.03 17.52
C ARG A 42 -7.94 -8.08 16.39
N HIS A 43 -9.03 -7.39 16.59
CA HIS A 43 -10.11 -7.20 15.63
C HIS A 43 -10.12 -5.73 15.19
N ILE A 44 -10.04 -5.48 13.89
CA ILE A 44 -10.03 -4.15 13.30
C ILE A 44 -11.24 -4.03 12.38
N SER A 45 -12.10 -3.06 12.64
CA SER A 45 -13.33 -2.85 11.86
C SER A 45 -13.03 -2.24 10.48
N TRP A 46 -14.01 -2.33 9.55
CA TRP A 46 -13.90 -1.67 8.24
C TRP A 46 -13.71 -0.16 8.35
N ARG A 47 -14.39 0.49 9.29
CA ARG A 47 -14.22 1.93 9.55
C ARG A 47 -12.80 2.24 10.00
N GLU A 48 -12.28 1.50 10.96
CA GLU A 48 -10.92 1.69 11.49
C GLU A 48 -9.88 1.42 10.40
N THR A 49 -10.03 0.32 9.64
CA THR A 49 -9.14 -0.01 8.52
C THR A 49 -9.09 1.14 7.50
N TYR A 50 -10.25 1.69 7.11
CA TYR A 50 -10.31 2.82 6.20
C TYR A 50 -9.61 4.07 6.76
N GLN A 51 -9.86 4.40 8.02
CA GLN A 51 -9.23 5.56 8.68
C GLN A 51 -7.70 5.40 8.74
N ARG A 52 -7.21 4.21 9.09
CA ARG A 52 -5.77 3.92 9.13
C ARG A 52 -5.13 4.01 7.74
N CYS A 53 -5.79 3.49 6.72
CA CYS A 53 -5.32 3.64 5.34
C CYS A 53 -5.26 5.11 4.89
N CYS A 54 -6.27 5.92 5.24
CA CYS A 54 -6.25 7.35 4.94
C CYS A 54 -5.11 8.08 5.66
N GLN A 55 -4.88 7.78 6.95
CA GLN A 55 -3.79 8.36 7.73
C GLN A 55 -2.42 7.98 7.14
N PHE A 56 -2.24 6.72 6.78
CA PHE A 56 -1.00 6.25 6.18
C PHE A 56 -0.77 6.89 4.79
N ALA A 57 -1.78 6.96 3.94
CA ALA A 57 -1.69 7.65 2.66
C ALA A 57 -1.31 9.13 2.82
N HIS A 58 -1.89 9.80 3.83
CA HIS A 58 -1.55 11.19 4.14
C HIS A 58 -0.10 11.34 4.60
N GLN A 59 0.41 10.41 5.44
CA GLN A 59 1.82 10.43 5.85
C GLN A 59 2.76 10.23 4.67
N LEU A 60 2.45 9.30 3.76
CA LEU A 60 3.24 9.12 2.54
C LEU A 60 3.28 10.40 1.71
N GLN A 61 2.14 11.08 1.53
CA GLN A 61 2.09 12.36 0.83
C GLN A 61 2.88 13.46 1.56
N ALA A 62 2.86 13.49 2.89
CA ALA A 62 3.66 14.43 3.69
C ALA A 62 5.17 14.18 3.54
N LEU A 63 5.60 12.96 3.25
CA LEU A 63 6.97 12.59 2.88
C LEU A 63 7.30 12.89 1.41
N GLY A 64 6.37 13.49 0.65
CA GLY A 64 6.54 13.81 -0.76
C GLY A 64 6.31 12.63 -1.71
N ILE A 65 5.77 11.52 -1.20
CA ILE A 65 5.45 10.34 -2.02
C ILE A 65 4.15 10.56 -2.78
N GLY A 66 4.18 10.32 -4.08
CA GLY A 66 3.04 10.51 -4.96
C GLY A 66 3.07 9.63 -6.21
N LYS A 67 2.51 10.16 -7.29
CA LYS A 67 2.36 9.42 -8.55
C LYS A 67 3.69 8.91 -9.09
N ASN A 68 3.74 7.61 -9.38
CA ASN A 68 4.89 6.85 -9.89
C ASN A 68 6.03 6.65 -8.88
N ASP A 69 5.93 7.13 -7.66
CA ASP A 69 6.89 6.79 -6.62
C ASP A 69 6.63 5.36 -6.09
N THR A 70 7.68 4.63 -5.78
CA THR A 70 7.55 3.28 -5.26
C THR A 70 7.74 3.23 -3.75
N VAL A 71 6.79 2.58 -3.09
CA VAL A 71 6.85 2.19 -1.68
C VAL A 71 7.00 0.68 -1.61
N SER A 72 8.15 0.22 -1.14
CA SER A 72 8.40 -1.20 -0.90
C SER A 72 8.01 -1.62 0.51
N VAL A 73 7.54 -2.86 0.67
CA VAL A 73 7.17 -3.40 1.97
C VAL A 73 7.80 -4.78 2.19
N LEU A 74 8.51 -4.95 3.29
CA LEU A 74 9.08 -6.20 3.76
C LEU A 74 8.39 -6.57 5.07
N LEU A 75 7.17 -7.07 4.94
CA LEU A 75 6.26 -7.36 6.05
C LEU A 75 5.71 -8.78 5.93
N PRO A 76 5.44 -9.46 7.04
CA PRO A 76 4.64 -10.68 7.03
C PRO A 76 3.16 -10.34 6.81
N ASN A 77 2.28 -11.36 6.84
CA ASN A 77 0.84 -11.15 6.71
C ASN A 77 0.23 -10.59 8.01
N ILE A 78 0.49 -9.32 8.27
CA ILE A 78 -0.02 -8.55 9.42
C ILE A 78 -0.97 -7.44 8.94
N PRO A 79 -1.71 -6.78 9.83
CA PRO A 79 -2.61 -5.68 9.46
C PRO A 79 -1.96 -4.59 8.60
N ALA A 80 -0.73 -4.20 8.92
CA ALA A 80 0.02 -3.19 8.17
C ALA A 80 0.24 -3.57 6.70
N MET A 81 0.41 -4.86 6.37
CA MET A 81 0.50 -5.32 4.98
C MET A 81 -0.81 -5.04 4.22
N ILE A 82 -1.96 -5.30 4.85
CA ILE A 82 -3.27 -5.01 4.25
C ILE A 82 -3.46 -3.50 4.09
N GLU A 83 -3.10 -2.73 5.11
CA GLU A 83 -3.17 -1.27 5.07
C GLU A 83 -2.31 -0.69 3.94
N ALA A 84 -1.11 -1.22 3.73
CA ALA A 84 -0.22 -0.80 2.64
C ALA A 84 -0.84 -1.02 1.25
N HIS A 85 -1.58 -2.12 1.05
CA HIS A 85 -2.25 -2.42 -0.22
C HIS A 85 -3.31 -1.38 -0.61
N PHE A 86 -3.87 -0.67 0.35
CA PHE A 86 -4.82 0.41 0.10
C PHE A 86 -4.17 1.80 0.21
N ALA A 87 -3.36 2.03 1.23
CA ALA A 87 -2.79 3.35 1.51
C ALA A 87 -1.81 3.81 0.43
N VAL A 88 -0.94 2.92 -0.06
CA VAL A 88 0.05 3.27 -1.08
C VAL A 88 -0.63 3.68 -2.40
N PRO A 89 -1.56 2.89 -2.98
CA PRO A 89 -2.32 3.34 -4.14
C PRO A 89 -3.21 4.56 -3.86
N MET A 90 -3.69 4.74 -2.63
CA MET A 90 -4.47 5.91 -2.21
C MET A 90 -3.63 7.20 -2.23
N ALA A 91 -2.33 7.11 -1.93
CA ALA A 91 -1.38 8.19 -2.11
C ALA A 91 -1.01 8.45 -3.58
N GLY A 92 -1.42 7.56 -4.50
CA GLY A 92 -1.08 7.59 -5.93
C GLY A 92 0.23 6.87 -6.26
N ALA A 93 0.85 6.25 -5.28
CA ALA A 93 2.13 5.57 -5.40
C ALA A 93 2.00 4.10 -5.84
N VAL A 94 3.10 3.47 -6.16
CA VAL A 94 3.22 2.07 -6.57
C VAL A 94 3.64 1.23 -5.36
N LEU A 95 2.88 0.19 -5.05
CA LEU A 95 3.24 -0.76 -4.00
C LEU A 95 4.12 -1.87 -4.57
N ASN A 96 5.28 -2.10 -3.95
CA ASN A 96 6.18 -3.21 -4.23
C ASN A 96 6.29 -4.11 -3.00
N THR A 97 5.66 -5.29 -3.04
CA THR A 97 5.71 -6.25 -1.93
C THR A 97 6.90 -7.20 -2.09
N LEU A 98 7.79 -7.20 -1.10
CA LEU A 98 8.98 -8.05 -1.09
C LEU A 98 8.66 -9.38 -0.39
N ASN A 99 9.19 -10.47 -0.94
CA ASN A 99 9.07 -11.76 -0.28
C ASN A 99 10.03 -11.82 0.93
N THR A 100 9.52 -12.12 2.11
CA THR A 100 10.25 -12.17 3.38
C THR A 100 11.29 -13.30 3.47
N ARG A 101 11.35 -14.19 2.48
CA ARG A 101 12.31 -15.30 2.42
C ARG A 101 13.51 -15.02 1.52
N LEU A 102 13.61 -13.82 0.96
CA LEU A 102 14.72 -13.44 0.09
C LEU A 102 15.96 -13.08 0.89
N ASP A 103 17.11 -13.28 0.28
CA ASP A 103 18.40 -12.82 0.82
C ASP A 103 18.60 -11.31 0.57
N ALA A 104 19.56 -10.73 1.29
CA ALA A 104 19.84 -9.30 1.24
C ALA A 104 20.21 -8.79 -0.17
N LYS A 105 20.94 -9.59 -0.96
CA LYS A 105 21.35 -9.20 -2.33
C LYS A 105 20.13 -9.11 -3.27
N THR A 106 19.24 -10.09 -3.16
CA THR A 106 18.00 -10.10 -3.96
C THR A 106 17.08 -8.94 -3.55
N ILE A 107 16.95 -8.67 -2.24
CA ILE A 107 16.17 -7.52 -1.74
C ILE A 107 16.79 -6.21 -2.26
N ALA A 108 18.11 -6.03 -2.17
CA ALA A 108 18.80 -4.85 -2.67
C ALA A 108 18.53 -4.62 -4.16
N PHE A 109 18.65 -5.67 -4.98
CA PHE A 109 18.31 -5.60 -6.39
C PHE A 109 16.86 -5.17 -6.63
N MET A 110 15.90 -5.71 -5.88
CA MET A 110 14.48 -5.35 -6.03
C MET A 110 14.22 -3.90 -5.62
N LEU A 111 14.88 -3.42 -4.56
CA LEU A 111 14.77 -2.03 -4.11
C LEU A 111 15.29 -1.05 -5.17
N GLU A 112 16.47 -1.32 -5.74
CA GLU A 112 17.06 -0.50 -6.81
C GLU A 112 16.23 -0.57 -8.10
N HIS A 113 15.87 -1.79 -8.54
CA HIS A 113 15.08 -1.97 -9.76
C HIS A 113 13.71 -1.30 -9.72
N ALA A 114 13.09 -1.28 -8.55
CA ALA A 114 11.80 -0.63 -8.33
C ALA A 114 11.93 0.89 -8.05
N GLU A 115 13.14 1.45 -8.01
CA GLU A 115 13.39 2.86 -7.66
C GLU A 115 12.69 3.24 -6.33
N THR A 116 12.83 2.35 -5.33
CA THR A 116 12.13 2.46 -4.05
C THR A 116 12.50 3.74 -3.32
N LYS A 117 11.52 4.54 -2.92
CA LYS A 117 11.72 5.75 -2.10
C LYS A 117 11.46 5.53 -0.62
N VAL A 118 10.51 4.66 -0.29
CA VAL A 118 10.17 4.31 1.08
C VAL A 118 10.15 2.79 1.23
N LEU A 119 10.75 2.30 2.30
CA LEU A 119 10.70 0.89 2.70
C LEU A 119 10.01 0.78 4.05
N LEU A 120 8.87 0.07 4.08
CA LEU A 120 8.28 -0.40 5.34
C LEU A 120 8.88 -1.75 5.68
N VAL A 121 9.34 -1.90 6.92
CA VAL A 121 9.95 -3.15 7.38
C VAL A 121 9.39 -3.54 8.75
N ASP A 122 9.07 -4.83 8.90
CA ASP A 122 8.79 -5.41 10.21
C ASP A 122 10.12 -5.67 10.94
N PRO A 123 10.22 -5.36 12.25
CA PRO A 123 11.43 -5.58 13.04
C PRO A 123 12.00 -7.01 12.94
N GLU A 124 11.16 -8.00 12.68
CA GLU A 124 11.60 -9.39 12.45
C GLU A 124 12.60 -9.49 11.28
N PHE A 125 12.48 -8.61 10.28
CA PHE A 125 13.34 -8.60 9.08
C PHE A 125 14.38 -7.48 9.10
N ALA A 126 14.56 -6.78 10.23
CA ALA A 126 15.47 -5.64 10.32
C ALA A 126 16.90 -5.99 9.92
N ALA A 127 17.41 -7.16 10.31
CA ALA A 127 18.78 -7.58 9.99
C ALA A 127 18.99 -7.71 8.49
N VAL A 128 18.15 -8.46 7.77
CA VAL A 128 18.27 -8.64 6.33
C VAL A 128 18.00 -7.35 5.56
N ALA A 129 17.11 -6.49 6.08
CA ALA A 129 16.85 -5.18 5.49
C ALA A 129 18.08 -4.26 5.60
N GLN A 130 18.75 -4.22 6.75
CA GLN A 130 19.98 -3.45 6.95
C GLN A 130 21.11 -3.92 6.03
N GLU A 131 21.31 -5.24 5.89
CA GLU A 131 22.27 -5.81 4.95
C GLU A 131 21.93 -5.43 3.50
N ALA A 132 20.66 -5.47 3.11
CA ALA A 132 20.21 -5.07 1.79
C ALA A 132 20.46 -3.58 1.52
N LEU A 133 20.05 -2.72 2.46
CA LEU A 133 20.23 -1.26 2.36
C LEU A 133 21.72 -0.85 2.26
N ALA A 134 22.63 -1.61 2.89
CA ALA A 134 24.07 -1.37 2.77
C ALA A 134 24.62 -1.64 1.34
N LEU A 135 23.89 -2.38 0.51
CA LEU A 135 24.25 -2.68 -0.89
C LEU A 135 23.60 -1.70 -1.89
N VAL A 136 22.57 -0.97 -1.48
CA VAL A 136 21.82 -0.04 -2.32
C VAL A 136 22.54 1.31 -2.39
N GLN A 137 22.54 1.94 -3.58
CA GLN A 137 23.21 3.24 -3.78
C GLN A 137 22.27 4.45 -3.62
N GLN A 138 20.96 4.24 -3.68
CA GLN A 138 19.96 5.29 -3.53
C GLN A 138 19.55 5.48 -2.07
N ASP A 139 19.15 6.70 -1.72
CA ASP A 139 18.58 6.99 -0.42
C ASP A 139 17.15 6.45 -0.32
N ILE A 140 16.90 5.60 0.67
CA ILE A 140 15.58 5.02 0.94
C ILE A 140 15.16 5.42 2.36
N PHE A 141 13.98 6.04 2.48
CA PHE A 141 13.41 6.32 3.79
C PHE A 141 12.82 5.04 4.39
N VAL A 142 13.26 4.66 5.59
CA VAL A 142 12.83 3.43 6.24
C VAL A 142 11.81 3.72 7.33
N ILE A 143 10.74 2.95 7.37
CA ILE A 143 9.69 3.01 8.39
C ILE A 143 9.58 1.63 9.04
N ASP A 144 9.86 1.57 10.34
CA ASP A 144 9.63 0.37 11.13
C ASP A 144 8.14 0.25 11.47
N VAL A 145 7.62 -0.96 11.41
CA VAL A 145 6.22 -1.27 11.68
C VAL A 145 6.12 -2.12 12.94
N ASP A 146 5.62 -1.50 14.03
CA ASP A 146 5.36 -2.17 15.32
C ASP A 146 4.02 -2.93 15.34
#